data_c69aacfa4e93de1a00da1d51e8bbcd4a
#
_entry.id   c69aacfa4e93de1a00da1d51e8bbcd4a
#
_cell.length_a   1.000
_cell.length_b   1.000
_cell.length_c   1.000
_cell.angle_alpha   90.00
_cell.angle_beta   90.00
_cell.angle_gamma   90.00
#
_symmetry.space_group_name_H-M   'P 1'
#
loop_
_entity.id
_entity.type
_entity.pdbx_description
1 polymer ?
#
loop_
_entity_poly.entity_id
_entity_poly.type
_entity_poly.pdbx_seq_one_letter_code
_entity_poly.pdbx_strand_id
1 'polypeptide(L)'
;MSLTLPQRPAQYFIDEVLLPSWEPTEAVGFDPSAAPGTEAFLPVATTLDTVGASYPSLVVQFSSENSGGESTYDYLTPDGPGQNRLGTLLITARAESERSYTGDSSTFAAEDAEDIAVTLIEATENLVQRNATGAGTEFQTLGSQRGPEAPDDTGVSPPVRLANTQVDYSWLRSP
;
A
#
# COMPACT_ATOMS: atom_id res chain seq x y z
N MET A 1 -30.97 -1.21 12.62
CA MET A 1 -29.61 -1.75 12.83
C MET A 1 -28.72 -1.28 11.69
N SER A 2 -27.69 -0.54 11.99
CA SER A 2 -26.65 -0.24 11.00
C SER A 2 -25.79 -1.50 10.83
N LEU A 3 -25.82 -2.10 9.65
CA LEU A 3 -24.90 -3.19 9.32
C LEU A 3 -23.51 -2.59 9.15
N THR A 4 -22.67 -2.80 10.14
CA THR A 4 -21.26 -2.46 10.02
C THR A 4 -20.62 -3.49 9.08
N LEU A 5 -20.21 -3.04 7.91
CA LEU A 5 -19.47 -3.89 6.97
C LEU A 5 -18.16 -4.35 7.63
N PRO A 6 -17.73 -5.59 7.41
CA PRO A 6 -16.45 -6.04 7.92
C PRO A 6 -15.32 -5.17 7.38
N GLN A 7 -14.47 -4.69 8.26
CA GLN A 7 -13.29 -3.95 7.87
C GLN A 7 -12.34 -4.88 7.11
N ARG A 8 -11.85 -4.39 5.97
CA ARG A 8 -10.89 -5.12 5.14
C ARG A 8 -9.49 -4.58 5.42
N PRO A 9 -8.51 -5.43 5.74
CA PRO A 9 -7.16 -4.99 6.10
C PRO A 9 -6.50 -4.09 5.07
N ALA A 10 -6.63 -4.42 3.79
CA ALA A 10 -6.04 -3.63 2.71
C ALA A 10 -6.66 -2.23 2.62
N GLN A 11 -7.98 -2.10 2.72
CA GLN A 11 -8.65 -0.81 2.71
C GLN A 11 -8.33 0.00 3.98
N TYR A 12 -8.29 -0.64 5.14
CA TYR A 12 -7.89 -0.01 6.39
C TYR A 12 -6.46 0.54 6.32
N PHE A 13 -5.54 -0.24 5.77
CA PHE A 13 -4.16 0.22 5.56
C PHE A 13 -4.11 1.46 4.66
N ILE A 14 -4.86 1.49 3.58
CA ILE A 14 -4.92 2.66 2.70
C ILE A 14 -5.44 3.88 3.46
N ASP A 15 -6.59 3.76 4.09
CA ASP A 15 -7.31 4.91 4.67
C ASP A 15 -6.66 5.45 5.94
N GLU A 16 -6.16 4.56 6.80
CA GLU A 16 -5.71 4.91 8.15
C GLU A 16 -4.18 4.95 8.31
N VAL A 17 -3.43 4.32 7.41
CA VAL A 17 -1.97 4.27 7.48
C VAL A 17 -1.34 4.97 6.29
N LEU A 18 -1.67 4.56 5.08
CA LEU A 18 -1.00 5.05 3.88
C LEU A 18 -1.32 6.52 3.61
N LEU A 19 -2.59 6.86 3.48
CA LEU A 19 -3.00 8.24 3.14
C LEU A 19 -2.56 9.27 4.19
N PRO A 20 -2.74 9.04 5.51
CA PRO A 20 -2.33 10.02 6.52
C PRO A 20 -0.83 10.21 6.66
N SER A 21 -0.04 9.19 6.33
CA SER A 21 1.41 9.14 6.56
C SER A 21 2.26 9.23 5.30
N TRP A 22 1.62 9.41 4.15
CA TRP A 22 2.33 9.52 2.89
C TRP A 22 3.17 10.78 2.81
N GLU A 23 4.41 10.63 2.37
CA GLU A 23 5.36 11.73 2.17
C GLU A 23 5.65 11.89 0.67
N PRO A 24 5.03 12.87 -0.01
CA PRO A 24 5.22 13.06 -1.45
C PRO A 24 6.67 13.31 -1.86
N THR A 25 7.47 13.89 -0.98
CA THR A 25 8.90 14.13 -1.23
C THR A 25 9.71 12.84 -1.36
N GLU A 26 9.32 11.77 -0.69
CA GLU A 26 9.92 10.45 -0.83
C GLU A 26 9.46 9.74 -2.11
N ALA A 27 8.33 10.14 -2.65
CA ALA A 27 7.68 9.58 -3.83
C ALA A 27 7.82 10.49 -5.07
N VAL A 28 8.88 11.27 -5.14
CA VAL A 28 9.20 12.22 -6.23
C VAL A 28 8.03 13.11 -6.65
N GLY A 29 7.22 13.53 -5.67
CA GLY A 29 6.07 14.41 -5.86
C GLY A 29 4.75 13.70 -6.15
N PHE A 30 4.72 12.40 -6.31
CA PHE A 30 3.46 11.66 -6.45
C PHE A 30 2.72 11.57 -5.12
N ASP A 31 1.44 11.91 -5.14
CA ASP A 31 0.63 12.06 -3.92
C ASP A 31 -0.77 11.46 -4.12
N PRO A 32 -1.15 10.46 -3.33
CA PRO A 32 -2.49 9.90 -3.38
C PRO A 32 -3.58 10.87 -2.90
N SER A 33 -3.20 11.92 -2.16
CA SER A 33 -4.11 12.97 -1.70
C SER A 33 -4.25 14.14 -2.67
N ALA A 34 -3.49 14.15 -3.76
CA ALA A 34 -3.63 15.16 -4.80
C ALA A 34 -4.99 15.05 -5.53
N ALA A 35 -5.42 16.11 -6.16
CA ALA A 35 -6.69 16.11 -6.88
C ALA A 35 -6.63 15.11 -8.05
N PRO A 36 -7.64 14.22 -8.20
CA PRO A 36 -7.72 13.32 -9.33
C PRO A 36 -7.66 14.08 -10.67
N GLY A 37 -6.90 13.54 -11.62
CA GLY A 37 -6.69 14.17 -12.93
C GLY A 37 -5.52 15.14 -12.98
N THR A 38 -4.84 15.43 -11.87
CA THR A 38 -3.56 16.15 -11.86
C THR A 38 -2.40 15.19 -12.12
N GLU A 39 -1.29 15.71 -12.63
CA GLU A 39 -0.11 14.90 -12.95
C GLU A 39 0.55 14.27 -11.70
N ALA A 40 0.42 14.92 -10.54
CA ALA A 40 0.95 14.42 -9.29
C ALA A 40 0.05 13.36 -8.62
N PHE A 41 -1.18 13.18 -9.09
CA PHE A 41 -2.10 12.23 -8.47
C PHE A 41 -1.63 10.79 -8.60
N LEU A 42 -1.56 10.10 -7.47
CA LEU A 42 -1.20 8.69 -7.38
C LEU A 42 -2.44 7.85 -7.06
N PRO A 43 -3.04 7.17 -8.03
CA PRO A 43 -4.13 6.24 -7.77
C PRO A 43 -3.70 5.10 -6.84
N VAL A 44 -4.47 4.87 -5.78
CA VAL A 44 -4.26 3.78 -4.83
C VAL A 44 -5.57 3.01 -4.68
N ALA A 45 -5.53 1.71 -4.84
CA ALA A 45 -6.71 0.86 -4.71
C ALA A 45 -6.36 -0.55 -4.21
N THR A 46 -7.38 -1.30 -3.84
CA THR A 46 -7.22 -2.68 -3.37
C THR A 46 -7.27 -3.72 -4.51
N THR A 47 -7.61 -3.30 -5.71
CA THR A 47 -7.69 -4.18 -6.88
C THR A 47 -7.11 -3.52 -8.13
N LEU A 48 -6.57 -4.34 -9.03
CA LEU A 48 -6.08 -3.90 -10.33
C LEU A 48 -7.19 -3.25 -11.17
N ASP A 49 -8.39 -3.80 -11.12
CA ASP A 49 -9.51 -3.30 -11.92
C ASP A 49 -9.87 -1.85 -11.57
N THR A 50 -9.69 -1.45 -10.31
CA THR A 50 -10.00 -0.09 -9.86
C THR A 50 -9.00 0.93 -10.36
N VAL A 51 -7.69 0.60 -10.37
CA VAL A 51 -6.66 1.51 -10.91
C VAL A 51 -6.58 1.44 -12.43
N GLY A 52 -6.96 0.32 -13.03
CA GLY A 52 -7.00 0.13 -14.48
C GLY A 52 -5.68 0.47 -15.16
N ALA A 53 -5.76 1.31 -16.20
CA ALA A 53 -4.62 1.81 -16.97
C ALA A 53 -4.09 3.15 -16.45
N SER A 54 -4.40 3.54 -15.21
CA SER A 54 -3.84 4.75 -14.57
C SER A 54 -2.43 4.46 -14.07
N TYR A 55 -1.47 5.29 -14.48
CA TYR A 55 -0.06 5.15 -14.12
C TYR A 55 0.56 6.50 -13.75
N PRO A 56 1.50 6.55 -12.78
CA PRO A 56 1.85 5.43 -11.91
C PRO A 56 0.68 5.09 -10.97
N SER A 57 0.71 3.92 -10.35
CA SER A 57 -0.35 3.52 -9.42
C SER A 57 0.19 2.55 -8.35
N LEU A 58 -0.51 2.51 -7.22
CA LEU A 58 -0.28 1.53 -6.17
C LEU A 58 -1.50 0.63 -6.01
N VAL A 59 -1.26 -0.66 -5.88
CA VAL A 59 -2.29 -1.65 -5.57
C VAL A 59 -1.93 -2.33 -4.26
N VAL A 60 -2.82 -2.25 -3.28
CA VAL A 60 -2.67 -2.87 -1.97
C VAL A 60 -3.60 -4.07 -1.88
N GLN A 61 -3.06 -5.26 -1.98
CA GLN A 61 -3.83 -6.49 -2.00
C GLN A 61 -3.70 -7.24 -0.68
N PHE A 62 -4.81 -7.77 -0.20
CA PHE A 62 -4.81 -8.73 0.89
C PHE A 62 -4.19 -10.05 0.41
N SER A 63 -3.21 -10.54 1.13
CA SER A 63 -2.57 -11.83 0.83
C SER A 63 -3.08 -12.93 1.76
N SER A 64 -2.88 -12.76 3.06
CA SER A 64 -3.30 -13.74 4.04
C SER A 64 -3.47 -13.10 5.42
N GLU A 65 -4.29 -13.73 6.24
CA GLU A 65 -4.46 -13.35 7.64
C GLU A 65 -4.76 -14.62 8.45
N ASN A 66 -4.12 -14.73 9.58
CA ASN A 66 -4.46 -15.78 10.51
C ASN A 66 -4.85 -15.19 11.86
N SER A 67 -5.78 -15.81 12.51
CA SER A 67 -6.32 -15.37 13.79
C SER A 67 -5.40 -15.71 14.97
N GLY A 68 -4.11 -15.83 14.71
CA GLY A 68 -3.06 -16.04 15.71
C GLY A 68 -3.29 -17.29 16.57
N GLY A 69 -2.32 -18.09 16.87
CA GLY A 69 -2.43 -19.30 17.65
C GLY A 69 -3.09 -19.17 19.04
N GLU A 70 -2.56 -19.84 20.01
CA GLU A 70 -3.12 -19.96 21.38
C GLU A 70 -3.32 -18.63 22.13
N SER A 71 -2.72 -17.53 21.66
CA SER A 71 -2.82 -16.19 22.28
C SER A 71 -3.85 -15.24 21.64
N THR A 72 -4.80 -15.80 20.90
CA THR A 72 -5.78 -14.99 20.13
C THR A 72 -6.65 -14.07 21.00
N TYR A 73 -6.75 -14.34 22.30
CA TYR A 73 -7.64 -13.64 23.24
C TYR A 73 -6.88 -12.98 24.40
N ASP A 74 -5.65 -12.55 24.18
CA ASP A 74 -4.77 -12.08 25.25
C ASP A 74 -5.13 -10.70 25.83
N TYR A 75 -6.17 -10.04 25.30
CA TYR A 75 -6.56 -8.75 25.84
C TYR A 75 -8.07 -8.61 25.96
N LEU A 76 -8.49 -7.92 27.00
CA LEU A 76 -9.88 -7.56 27.21
C LEU A 76 -10.10 -6.14 26.70
N THR A 77 -11.09 -6.00 25.83
CA THR A 77 -11.62 -4.69 25.44
C THR A 77 -12.85 -4.34 26.28
N PRO A 78 -13.29 -3.09 26.32
CA PRO A 78 -14.56 -2.73 26.99
C PRO A 78 -15.77 -3.53 26.49
N ASP A 79 -15.72 -4.01 25.25
CA ASP A 79 -16.80 -4.75 24.59
C ASP A 79 -16.62 -6.26 24.65
N GLY A 80 -15.57 -6.75 25.32
CA GLY A 80 -15.26 -8.17 25.46
C GLY A 80 -13.86 -8.58 25.03
N PRO A 81 -13.56 -9.90 24.93
CA PRO A 81 -12.24 -10.35 24.50
C PRO A 81 -11.96 -9.96 23.06
N GLY A 82 -10.89 -9.22 22.86
CA GLY A 82 -10.40 -8.84 21.54
C GLY A 82 -9.61 -9.95 20.84
N GLN A 83 -9.42 -9.80 19.56
CA GLN A 83 -8.68 -10.73 18.72
C GLN A 83 -7.48 -10.05 18.07
N ASN A 84 -6.30 -10.61 18.30
CA ASN A 84 -5.11 -10.23 17.55
C ASN A 84 -5.01 -11.04 16.26
N ARG A 85 -4.96 -10.35 15.13
CA ARG A 85 -4.80 -10.95 13.81
C ARG A 85 -3.46 -10.57 13.22
N LEU A 86 -2.77 -11.55 12.71
CA LEU A 86 -1.51 -11.38 11.98
C LEU A 86 -1.75 -11.66 10.51
N GLY A 87 -1.31 -10.77 9.67
CA GLY A 87 -1.55 -10.91 8.25
C GLY A 87 -0.47 -10.28 7.39
N THR A 88 -0.64 -10.43 6.11
CA THR A 88 0.27 -9.94 5.07
C THR A 88 -0.51 -9.24 3.98
N LEU A 89 -0.03 -8.06 3.60
CA LEU A 89 -0.46 -7.31 2.43
C LEU A 89 0.61 -7.39 1.35
N LEU A 90 0.19 -7.49 0.09
CA LEU A 90 1.05 -7.34 -1.06
C LEU A 90 0.82 -5.95 -1.67
N ILE A 91 1.84 -5.14 -1.73
CA ILE A 91 1.78 -3.80 -2.31
C ILE A 91 2.60 -3.79 -3.60
N THR A 92 1.96 -3.41 -4.69
CA THR A 92 2.55 -3.37 -6.02
C THR A 92 2.49 -1.95 -6.56
N ALA A 93 3.64 -1.39 -6.90
CA ALA A 93 3.75 -0.15 -7.67
C ALA A 93 3.84 -0.49 -9.15
N ARG A 94 3.17 0.32 -9.97
CA ARG A 94 3.08 0.12 -11.41
C ARG A 94 3.41 1.42 -12.13
N ALA A 95 4.26 1.35 -13.13
CA ALA A 95 4.56 2.47 -14.02
C ALA A 95 4.67 1.98 -15.47
N GLU A 96 4.07 2.72 -16.39
CA GLU A 96 4.08 2.39 -17.80
C GLU A 96 5.37 2.91 -18.46
N SER A 97 6.08 2.05 -19.16
CA SER A 97 7.22 2.43 -19.98
C SER A 97 6.79 3.29 -21.18
N GLU A 98 7.74 4.00 -21.77
CA GLU A 98 7.50 4.87 -22.93
C GLU A 98 6.52 6.04 -22.65
N ARG A 99 6.32 6.36 -21.39
CA ARG A 99 5.49 7.48 -20.94
C ARG A 99 6.29 8.40 -20.02
N SER A 100 6.19 9.69 -20.28
CA SER A 100 6.76 10.70 -19.37
C SER A 100 5.83 10.94 -18.20
N TYR A 101 6.39 11.06 -17.01
CA TYR A 101 5.67 11.37 -15.79
C TYR A 101 6.17 12.67 -15.20
N THR A 102 5.24 13.46 -14.68
CA THR A 102 5.55 14.70 -13.98
C THR A 102 5.01 14.58 -12.56
N GLY A 103 5.92 14.43 -11.59
CA GLY A 103 5.59 14.62 -10.18
C GLY A 103 5.45 16.11 -9.87
N ASP A 104 5.42 16.48 -8.59
CA ASP A 104 5.24 17.87 -8.16
C ASP A 104 6.37 18.81 -8.65
N SER A 105 7.58 18.31 -8.81
CA SER A 105 8.74 19.13 -9.17
C SER A 105 9.68 18.53 -10.21
N SER A 106 9.38 17.34 -10.74
CA SER A 106 10.29 16.63 -11.65
C SER A 106 9.54 15.91 -12.76
N THR A 107 10.03 16.03 -13.97
CA THR A 107 9.58 15.25 -15.11
C THR A 107 10.53 14.07 -15.31
N PHE A 108 9.97 12.88 -15.42
CA PHE A 108 10.72 11.65 -15.64
C PHE A 108 10.65 11.25 -17.10
N ALA A 109 11.76 10.77 -17.62
CA ALA A 109 11.81 10.24 -18.98
C ALA A 109 11.05 8.90 -19.06
N ALA A 110 10.71 8.49 -20.26
CA ALA A 110 9.94 7.28 -20.50
C ALA A 110 10.66 5.99 -20.05
N GLU A 111 12.00 6.01 -20.05
CA GLU A 111 12.84 4.92 -19.56
C GLU A 111 12.89 4.79 -18.03
N ASP A 112 12.43 5.78 -17.30
CA ASP A 112 12.54 5.84 -15.84
C ASP A 112 11.37 5.13 -15.12
N ALA A 113 10.51 4.41 -15.84
CA ALA A 113 9.35 3.75 -15.27
C ALA A 113 9.71 2.76 -14.15
N GLU A 114 10.81 2.01 -14.31
CA GLU A 114 11.31 1.10 -13.29
C GLU A 114 11.73 1.86 -12.03
N ASP A 115 12.47 2.94 -12.19
CA ASP A 115 12.92 3.78 -11.07
C ASP A 115 11.73 4.42 -10.34
N ILE A 116 10.69 4.82 -11.08
CA ILE A 116 9.45 5.34 -10.48
C ILE A 116 8.78 4.25 -9.64
N ALA A 117 8.60 3.05 -10.18
CA ALA A 117 7.97 1.95 -9.46
C ALA A 117 8.76 1.59 -8.18
N VAL A 118 10.08 1.49 -8.28
CA VAL A 118 10.96 1.23 -7.13
C VAL A 118 10.86 2.35 -6.10
N THR A 119 10.90 3.59 -6.52
CA THR A 119 10.80 4.75 -5.61
C THR A 119 9.47 4.77 -4.85
N LEU A 120 8.36 4.44 -5.50
CA LEU A 120 7.05 4.34 -4.85
C LEU A 120 7.01 3.22 -3.79
N ILE A 121 7.67 2.10 -4.07
CA ILE A 121 7.81 1.02 -3.10
C ILE A 121 8.71 1.43 -1.92
N GLU A 122 9.81 2.13 -2.17
CA GLU A 122 10.68 2.66 -1.09
C GLU A 122 9.93 3.65 -0.20
N ALA A 123 9.14 4.55 -0.77
CA ALA A 123 8.29 5.45 0.00
C ALA A 123 7.28 4.69 0.86
N THR A 124 6.72 3.61 0.33
CA THR A 124 5.81 2.72 1.07
C THR A 124 6.54 2.00 2.21
N GLU A 125 7.73 1.47 1.97
CA GLU A 125 8.53 0.79 3.01
C GLU A 125 8.93 1.73 4.15
N ASN A 126 9.30 2.96 3.84
CA ASN A 126 9.60 4.00 4.83
C ASN A 126 8.36 4.33 5.68
N LEU A 127 7.20 4.43 5.06
CA LEU A 127 5.93 4.64 5.74
C LEU A 127 5.60 3.46 6.67
N VAL A 128 5.77 2.24 6.20
CA VAL A 128 5.57 1.01 6.99
C VAL A 128 6.48 1.02 8.23
N GLN A 129 7.74 1.40 8.08
CA GLN A 129 8.68 1.49 9.19
C GLN A 129 8.27 2.56 10.21
N ARG A 130 7.80 3.72 9.76
CA ARG A 130 7.29 4.77 10.65
C ARG A 130 6.06 4.30 11.44
N ASN A 131 5.16 3.57 10.81
CA ASN A 131 3.97 3.01 11.48
C ASN A 131 4.32 1.88 12.47
N ALA A 132 5.37 1.12 12.22
CA ALA A 132 5.84 0.07 13.13
C ALA A 132 6.30 0.59 14.50
N THR A 133 6.74 1.84 14.56
CA THR A 133 7.21 2.49 15.79
C THR A 133 6.10 3.22 16.55
N GLY A 134 4.91 3.33 15.97
CA GLY A 134 3.75 4.00 16.56
C GLY A 134 3.14 3.17 17.70
N ALA A 135 3.42 3.53 18.95
CA ALA A 135 2.80 2.88 20.10
C ALA A 135 1.29 3.21 20.16
N GLY A 136 0.44 2.22 20.33
CA GLY A 136 -0.96 2.38 20.66
C GLY A 136 -1.94 2.40 19.48
N THR A 137 -1.52 2.03 18.29
CA THR A 137 -2.44 1.87 17.15
C THR A 137 -3.03 0.46 17.11
N GLU A 138 -4.32 0.37 16.79
CA GLU A 138 -4.99 -0.93 16.63
C GLU A 138 -4.42 -1.73 15.45
N PHE A 139 -3.91 -1.05 14.44
CA PHE A 139 -3.26 -1.63 13.28
C PHE A 139 -1.79 -1.21 13.25
N GLN A 140 -0.91 -2.18 13.34
CA GLN A 140 0.53 -1.96 13.36
C GLN A 140 1.21 -2.75 12.26
N THR A 141 2.03 -2.08 11.48
CA THR A 141 2.92 -2.76 10.54
C THR A 141 4.11 -3.34 11.28
N LEU A 142 4.47 -4.58 10.98
CA LEU A 142 5.55 -5.30 11.65
C LEU A 142 6.85 -5.27 10.86
N GLY A 143 6.76 -5.06 9.56
CA GLY A 143 7.91 -4.99 8.67
C GLY A 143 7.51 -5.15 7.22
N SER A 144 8.47 -4.95 6.34
CA SER A 144 8.31 -5.12 4.90
C SER A 144 9.41 -5.99 4.33
N GLN A 145 9.08 -6.73 3.28
CA GLN A 145 10.04 -7.52 2.52
C GLN A 145 9.83 -7.25 1.04
N ARG A 146 10.83 -6.64 0.41
CA ARG A 146 10.81 -6.39 -1.02
C ARG A 146 10.80 -7.72 -1.78
N GLY A 147 9.87 -7.84 -2.72
CA GLY A 147 9.84 -8.96 -3.65
C GLY A 147 10.89 -8.81 -4.76
N PRO A 148 11.05 -9.84 -5.58
CA PRO A 148 11.87 -9.71 -6.77
C PRO A 148 11.32 -8.61 -7.66
N GLU A 149 12.20 -7.85 -8.29
CA GLU A 149 11.80 -6.92 -9.34
C GLU A 149 11.10 -7.73 -10.43
N ALA A 150 9.84 -7.43 -10.66
CA ALA A 150 9.10 -8.16 -11.67
C ALA A 150 9.58 -7.72 -13.06
N PRO A 151 9.82 -8.66 -13.95
CA PRO A 151 10.04 -8.33 -15.35
C PRO A 151 8.81 -7.60 -15.88
N ASP A 152 8.98 -6.93 -16.99
CA ASP A 152 7.88 -6.33 -17.72
C ASP A 152 6.68 -7.27 -17.79
N ASP A 153 5.50 -6.70 -17.71
CA ASP A 153 4.31 -7.41 -18.12
C ASP A 153 4.39 -7.61 -19.64
N THR A 154 5.01 -8.73 -20.00
CA THR A 154 5.32 -9.08 -21.39
C THR A 154 4.02 -9.46 -22.09
N GLY A 155 3.44 -8.58 -22.82
CA GLY A 155 2.20 -8.77 -23.55
C GLY A 155 1.35 -7.52 -23.60
N VAL A 156 1.69 -6.53 -22.79
CA VAL A 156 1.11 -5.19 -22.84
C VAL A 156 2.05 -4.27 -23.61
N SER A 157 1.52 -3.48 -24.50
CA SER A 157 2.26 -2.47 -25.26
C SER A 157 1.63 -1.10 -25.02
N PRO A 158 2.36 -0.13 -24.40
CA PRO A 158 3.74 -0.21 -23.90
C PRO A 158 3.87 -1.08 -22.64
N PRO A 159 5.07 -1.63 -22.36
CA PRO A 159 5.29 -2.47 -21.18
C PRO A 159 5.08 -1.73 -19.87
N VAL A 160 4.56 -2.45 -18.86
CA VAL A 160 4.38 -1.94 -17.50
C VAL A 160 5.48 -2.48 -16.60
N ARG A 161 6.16 -1.59 -15.89
CA ARG A 161 7.15 -1.94 -14.88
C ARG A 161 6.49 -2.10 -13.53
N LEU A 162 6.85 -3.15 -12.82
CA LEU A 162 6.30 -3.52 -11.53
C LEU A 162 7.39 -3.59 -10.49
N ALA A 163 7.12 -3.03 -9.31
CA ALA A 163 7.88 -3.28 -8.10
C ALA A 163 6.90 -3.66 -6.99
N ASN A 164 7.31 -4.54 -6.09
CA ASN A 164 6.42 -4.99 -5.03
C ASN A 164 7.13 -5.17 -3.69
N THR A 165 6.35 -5.07 -2.62
CA THR A 165 6.77 -5.39 -1.27
C THR A 165 5.64 -6.11 -0.53
N GLN A 166 6.00 -7.04 0.33
CA GLN A 166 5.08 -7.66 1.28
C GLN A 166 5.16 -6.90 2.60
N VAL A 167 4.03 -6.60 3.18
CA VAL A 167 3.94 -5.90 4.48
C VAL A 167 3.23 -6.80 5.47
N ASP A 168 3.93 -7.18 6.53
CA ASP A 168 3.34 -7.90 7.63
C ASP A 168 2.71 -6.93 8.61
N TYR A 169 1.55 -7.28 9.14
CA TYR A 169 0.82 -6.46 10.08
C TYR A 169 0.23 -7.27 11.24
N SER A 170 0.01 -6.57 12.33
CA SER A 170 -0.78 -7.02 13.47
C SER A 170 -2.00 -6.12 13.62
N TRP A 171 -3.16 -6.70 13.78
CA TRP A 171 -4.40 -5.95 13.92
C TRP A 171 -5.20 -6.41 15.12
N LEU A 172 -5.34 -5.51 16.09
CA LEU A 172 -6.17 -5.73 17.26
C LEU A 172 -7.61 -5.39 16.92
N ARG A 173 -8.45 -6.40 16.79
CA ARG A 173 -9.88 -6.24 16.49
C ARG A 173 -10.70 -6.40 17.76
N SER A 174 -11.51 -5.41 18.05
CA SER A 174 -12.58 -5.54 19.02
C SER A 174 -13.67 -6.49 18.51
N PRO A 175 -14.34 -7.21 19.39
CA PRO A 175 -15.42 -8.10 19.01
C PRO A 175 -16.59 -7.38 18.36
#